data_084268e47ab75d3470316a075a8c7338
#
_entry.id   084268e47ab75d3470316a075a8c7338
#
_cell.length_a   1.000
_cell.length_b   1.000
_cell.length_c   1.000
_cell.angle_alpha   90.00
_cell.angle_beta   90.00
_cell.angle_gamma   90.00
#
_symmetry.space_group_name_H-M   'P 1'
#
loop_
_entity.id
_entity.type
_entity.pdbx_description
1 polymer ?
#
loop_
_entity_poly.entity_id
_entity_poly.type
_entity_poly.pdbx_seq_one_letter_code
_entity_poly.pdbx_strand_id
1 'polypeptide(L)'
;MMITRIELENITTHKKTKIDFQQGLNLLYGQNGTGKSTILKMIGYILFDFLPGTQQNYVRKRHGKKIKYGNVKVWIVNSDGDLFVIQRSLAKANIEVEVRNERTGFIVRGVNSVTDLKEWIRDQLSLGDDLNLSDLFETSIGVPQGTFTEPFLRTPQKRKNFFNPILQVEVYRKVWKKLYEIIKLFDEDLQKARVKESGLTAELKPMDEYREKLDKNKIKLENSQNELENVDTQFNRLKNNYQELESLSKTLENERNHIKELKAEQKPIKENLKGLKQRFESAEKAKKICESAKADFERYVIN
;
A
#
# COMPACT_ATOMS: atom_id res chain seq x y z
N MET A 1 0.12 3.03 -8.37
CA MET A 1 1.06 2.30 -9.26
C MET A 1 0.27 1.41 -10.20
N MET A 2 0.61 1.39 -11.50
CA MET A 2 -0.05 0.58 -12.54
C MET A 2 1.01 -0.15 -13.38
N ILE A 3 0.81 -1.45 -13.62
CA ILE A 3 1.68 -2.24 -14.50
C ILE A 3 1.18 -2.03 -15.94
N THR A 4 2.09 -1.64 -16.83
CA THR A 4 1.75 -1.39 -18.24
C THR A 4 2.31 -2.45 -19.17
N ARG A 5 3.40 -3.15 -18.78
CA ARG A 5 4.02 -4.18 -19.59
C ARG A 5 4.80 -5.16 -18.73
N ILE A 6 4.88 -6.41 -19.20
CA ILE A 6 5.83 -7.41 -18.70
C ILE A 6 6.56 -8.06 -19.88
N GLU A 7 7.85 -8.26 -19.71
CA GLU A 7 8.67 -9.07 -20.61
C GLU A 7 9.32 -10.21 -19.85
N LEU A 8 9.20 -11.41 -20.39
CA LEU A 8 9.74 -12.63 -19.83
C LEU A 8 10.72 -13.24 -20.84
N GLU A 9 11.92 -13.55 -20.38
CA GLU A 9 12.92 -14.23 -21.20
C GLU A 9 13.44 -15.47 -20.46
N ASN A 10 13.37 -16.62 -21.10
CA ASN A 10 13.81 -17.91 -20.56
C ASN A 10 13.10 -18.31 -19.26
N ILE A 11 11.82 -18.02 -19.13
CA ILE A 11 10.99 -18.34 -17.97
C ILE A 11 10.00 -19.45 -18.33
N THR A 12 10.13 -20.61 -17.74
CA THR A 12 9.28 -21.81 -17.96
C THR A 12 8.94 -22.06 -19.43
N THR A 13 7.69 -21.86 -19.85
CA THR A 13 7.24 -21.99 -21.26
C THR A 13 7.61 -20.76 -22.11
N HIS A 14 7.91 -19.64 -21.50
CA HIS A 14 8.19 -18.37 -22.18
C HIS A 14 9.66 -18.31 -22.62
N LYS A 15 9.91 -18.41 -23.93
CA LYS A 15 11.27 -18.18 -24.49
C LYS A 15 11.59 -16.70 -24.51
N LYS A 16 10.70 -15.92 -25.12
CA LYS A 16 10.70 -14.46 -25.15
C LYS A 16 9.24 -14.05 -25.34
N THR A 17 8.66 -13.48 -24.30
CA THR A 17 7.24 -13.09 -24.30
C THR A 17 7.14 -11.66 -23.80
N LYS A 18 6.36 -10.87 -24.51
CA LYS A 18 6.03 -9.50 -24.16
C LYS A 18 4.51 -9.39 -24.08
N ILE A 19 4.02 -8.80 -23.01
CA ILE A 19 2.60 -8.57 -22.78
C ILE A 19 2.43 -7.12 -22.37
N ASP A 20 1.58 -6.42 -23.08
CA ASP A 20 1.16 -5.06 -22.75
C ASP A 20 -0.19 -5.14 -22.01
N PHE A 21 -0.30 -4.42 -20.90
CA PHE A 21 -1.52 -4.31 -20.12
C PHE A 21 -2.18 -2.96 -20.34
N GLN A 22 -3.49 -2.97 -20.38
CA GLN A 22 -4.30 -1.76 -20.46
C GLN A 22 -4.86 -1.41 -19.08
N GLN A 23 -5.28 -0.18 -18.90
CA GLN A 23 -5.99 0.20 -17.70
C GLN A 23 -7.33 -0.52 -17.62
N GLY A 24 -7.64 -1.07 -16.44
CA GLY A 24 -8.86 -1.84 -16.19
C GLY A 24 -8.64 -3.35 -16.24
N LEU A 25 -9.62 -4.09 -16.75
CA LEU A 25 -9.62 -5.55 -16.75
C LEU A 25 -8.78 -6.11 -17.90
N ASN A 26 -7.79 -6.93 -17.56
CA ASN A 26 -6.97 -7.67 -18.53
C ASN A 26 -7.22 -9.17 -18.35
N LEU A 27 -7.65 -9.85 -19.41
CA LEU A 27 -7.93 -11.27 -19.39
C LEU A 27 -6.80 -12.07 -20.04
N LEU A 28 -6.13 -12.92 -19.27
CA LEU A 28 -5.16 -13.88 -19.77
C LEU A 28 -5.87 -15.20 -20.10
N TYR A 29 -6.09 -15.45 -21.38
CA TYR A 29 -6.77 -16.64 -21.89
C TYR A 29 -5.81 -17.60 -22.57
N GLY A 30 -6.07 -18.90 -22.47
CA GLY A 30 -5.26 -19.94 -23.14
C GLY A 30 -5.39 -21.30 -22.47
N GLN A 31 -4.89 -22.34 -23.11
CA GLN A 31 -4.90 -23.73 -22.60
C GLN A 31 -4.08 -23.89 -21.31
N ASN A 32 -4.30 -24.99 -20.60
CA ASN A 32 -3.51 -25.34 -19.42
C ASN A 32 -2.03 -25.57 -19.84
N GLY A 33 -1.10 -25.15 -18.98
CA GLY A 33 0.33 -25.28 -19.28
C GLY A 33 0.95 -24.17 -20.14
N THR A 34 0.18 -23.24 -20.70
CA THR A 34 0.71 -22.14 -21.54
C THR A 34 1.50 -21.08 -20.74
N GLY A 35 1.49 -21.12 -19.41
CA GLY A 35 2.27 -20.20 -18.59
C GLY A 35 1.51 -19.00 -18.03
N LYS A 36 0.18 -18.94 -18.11
CA LYS A 36 -0.65 -17.83 -17.57
C LYS A 36 -0.34 -17.51 -16.13
N SER A 37 -0.35 -18.53 -15.27
CA SER A 37 -0.03 -18.35 -13.82
C SER A 37 1.45 -18.00 -13.60
N THR A 38 2.32 -18.32 -14.53
CA THR A 38 3.74 -17.92 -14.46
C THR A 38 3.90 -16.42 -14.63
N ILE A 39 3.10 -15.79 -15.49
CA ILE A 39 3.11 -14.33 -15.68
C ILE A 39 2.81 -13.64 -14.34
N LEU A 40 1.73 -14.05 -13.65
CA LEU A 40 1.37 -13.48 -12.35
C LEU A 40 2.47 -13.72 -11.30
N LYS A 41 3.04 -14.93 -11.26
CA LYS A 41 4.14 -15.24 -10.34
C LYS A 41 5.39 -14.40 -10.62
N MET A 42 5.68 -14.09 -11.89
CA MET A 42 6.81 -13.23 -12.25
C MET A 42 6.57 -11.77 -11.88
N ILE A 43 5.34 -11.29 -11.93
CA ILE A 43 4.96 -9.99 -11.36
C ILE A 43 5.21 -9.99 -9.84
N GLY A 44 4.77 -11.04 -9.14
CA GLY A 44 5.05 -11.21 -7.71
C GLY A 44 6.53 -11.25 -7.39
N TYR A 45 7.31 -11.98 -8.19
CA TYR A 45 8.76 -12.09 -8.02
C TYR A 45 9.48 -10.75 -8.13
N ILE A 46 9.17 -9.99 -9.19
CA ILE A 46 9.92 -8.77 -9.47
C ILE A 46 9.52 -7.61 -8.56
N LEU A 47 8.22 -7.47 -8.24
CA LEU A 47 7.70 -6.31 -7.47
C LEU A 47 7.62 -6.60 -5.96
N PHE A 48 7.32 -7.83 -5.56
CA PHE A 48 6.99 -8.15 -4.17
C PHE A 48 7.93 -9.19 -3.56
N ASP A 49 8.95 -9.61 -4.30
CA ASP A 49 9.85 -10.69 -3.91
C ASP A 49 9.11 -11.99 -3.53
N PHE A 50 7.94 -12.21 -4.13
CA PHE A 50 7.14 -13.42 -3.96
C PHE A 50 7.42 -14.41 -5.05
N LEU A 51 7.91 -15.59 -4.68
CA LEU A 51 8.09 -16.70 -5.62
C LEU A 51 7.89 -18.04 -4.89
N PRO A 52 6.83 -18.79 -5.17
CA PRO A 52 6.64 -20.12 -4.57
C PRO A 52 7.72 -21.10 -5.04
N GLY A 53 8.49 -21.63 -4.10
CA GLY A 53 9.58 -22.58 -4.39
C GLY A 53 10.89 -21.91 -4.78
N THR A 54 11.72 -22.62 -5.53
CA THR A 54 13.06 -22.15 -5.91
C THR A 54 13.06 -21.46 -7.27
N GLN A 55 13.90 -20.44 -7.43
CA GLN A 55 14.07 -19.74 -8.71
C GLN A 55 14.42 -20.69 -9.88
N GLN A 56 15.18 -21.73 -9.60
CA GLN A 56 15.59 -22.75 -10.59
C GLN A 56 14.41 -23.48 -11.22
N ASN A 57 13.27 -23.58 -10.55
CA ASN A 57 12.06 -24.23 -11.08
C ASN A 57 11.38 -23.41 -12.16
N TYR A 58 11.66 -22.11 -12.20
CA TYR A 58 11.07 -21.18 -13.15
C TYR A 58 11.96 -20.90 -14.35
N VAL A 59 13.21 -21.37 -14.37
CA VAL A 59 14.07 -21.23 -15.54
C VAL A 59 13.68 -22.25 -16.62
N ARG A 60 13.62 -21.78 -17.85
CA ARG A 60 13.26 -22.60 -19.01
C ARG A 60 14.23 -23.76 -19.21
N LYS A 61 13.69 -24.91 -19.59
CA LYS A 61 14.47 -26.06 -20.07
C LYS A 61 14.52 -26.07 -21.60
N ARG A 62 15.69 -26.30 -22.16
CA ARG A 62 15.88 -26.53 -23.60
C ARG A 62 16.49 -27.91 -23.79
N HIS A 63 15.83 -28.79 -24.57
CA HIS A 63 16.24 -30.17 -24.78
C HIS A 63 16.59 -30.92 -23.48
N GLY A 64 15.72 -30.76 -22.43
CA GLY A 64 15.92 -31.40 -21.14
C GLY A 64 16.94 -30.70 -20.23
N LYS A 65 17.81 -29.82 -20.73
CA LYS A 65 18.78 -29.04 -19.93
C LYS A 65 18.21 -27.67 -19.55
N LYS A 66 18.40 -27.27 -18.28
CA LYS A 66 18.04 -25.92 -17.83
C LYS A 66 18.97 -24.89 -18.47
N ILE A 67 18.40 -23.78 -18.91
CA ILE A 67 19.15 -22.58 -19.27
C ILE A 67 19.75 -21.99 -18.00
N LYS A 68 20.87 -21.28 -18.05
CA LYS A 68 21.59 -20.82 -16.86
C LYS A 68 20.75 -19.86 -16.00
N TYR A 69 20.00 -18.94 -16.62
CA TYR A 69 19.21 -17.91 -15.96
C TYR A 69 18.05 -17.44 -16.85
N GLY A 70 17.08 -16.79 -16.22
CA GLY A 70 16.00 -16.08 -16.88
C GLY A 70 16.02 -14.60 -16.54
N ASN A 71 15.29 -13.79 -17.30
CA ASN A 71 15.11 -12.36 -17.05
C ASN A 71 13.64 -12.00 -17.02
N VAL A 72 13.30 -11.08 -16.12
CA VAL A 72 11.97 -10.48 -16.03
C VAL A 72 12.13 -8.97 -16.05
N LYS A 73 11.33 -8.30 -16.90
CA LYS A 73 11.20 -6.84 -16.90
C LYS A 73 9.74 -6.47 -16.74
N VAL A 74 9.48 -5.47 -15.92
CA VAL A 74 8.12 -4.94 -15.72
C VAL A 74 8.17 -3.43 -15.87
N TRP A 75 7.23 -2.88 -16.60
CA TRP A 75 7.00 -1.45 -16.72
C TRP A 75 5.87 -1.05 -15.80
N ILE A 76 6.10 -0.05 -15.00
CA ILE A 76 5.13 0.47 -14.06
C ILE A 76 5.00 1.99 -14.21
N VAL A 77 3.78 2.48 -14.05
CA VAL A 77 3.51 3.91 -13.87
C VAL A 77 3.22 4.15 -12.40
N ASN A 78 3.93 5.08 -11.78
CA ASN A 78 3.72 5.45 -10.37
C ASN A 78 2.52 6.40 -10.22
N SER A 79 2.28 6.89 -8.99
CA SER A 79 1.22 7.88 -8.69
C SER A 79 1.40 9.20 -9.42
N ASP A 80 2.64 9.60 -9.68
CA ASP A 80 3.01 10.88 -10.28
C ASP A 80 2.97 10.84 -11.81
N GLY A 81 2.69 9.65 -12.39
CA GLY A 81 2.63 9.43 -13.83
C GLY A 81 3.98 9.12 -14.48
N ASP A 82 5.04 8.92 -13.69
CA ASP A 82 6.33 8.52 -14.20
C ASP A 82 6.37 7.04 -14.55
N LEU A 83 6.96 6.72 -15.71
CA LEU A 83 7.13 5.37 -16.20
C LEU A 83 8.51 4.83 -15.79
N PHE A 84 8.51 3.74 -15.03
CA PHE A 84 9.71 3.03 -14.62
C PHE A 84 9.77 1.64 -15.22
N VAL A 85 10.98 1.20 -15.57
CA VAL A 85 11.30 -0.17 -15.94
C VAL A 85 12.08 -0.80 -14.81
N ILE A 86 11.57 -1.91 -14.30
CA ILE A 86 12.25 -2.74 -13.32
C ILE A 86 12.73 -3.99 -14.04
N GLN A 87 14.01 -4.30 -13.94
CA GLN A 87 14.58 -5.53 -14.44
C GLN A 87 15.17 -6.34 -13.30
N ARG A 88 14.88 -7.64 -13.31
CA ARG A 88 15.44 -8.57 -12.33
C ARG A 88 15.79 -9.90 -13.00
N SER A 89 17.01 -10.38 -12.76
CA SER A 89 17.43 -11.70 -13.23
C SER A 89 16.92 -12.79 -12.28
N LEU A 90 16.73 -13.99 -12.82
CA LEU A 90 16.23 -15.17 -12.10
C LEU A 90 17.24 -16.30 -12.20
N ALA A 91 17.58 -16.91 -11.05
CA ALA A 91 18.53 -18.01 -10.94
C ALA A 91 19.97 -17.69 -11.43
N LYS A 92 20.34 -16.42 -11.49
CA LYS A 92 21.71 -15.97 -11.72
C LYS A 92 22.47 -15.97 -10.39
N ALA A 93 23.78 -16.29 -10.40
CA ALA A 93 24.60 -16.32 -9.18
C ALA A 93 24.59 -14.97 -8.44
N ASN A 94 24.73 -13.88 -9.18
CA ASN A 94 24.48 -12.52 -8.68
C ASN A 94 23.17 -12.05 -9.29
N ILE A 95 22.15 -11.84 -8.45
CA ILE A 95 20.85 -11.32 -8.88
C ILE A 95 21.05 -9.86 -9.29
N GLU A 96 20.88 -9.58 -10.57
CA GLU A 96 20.89 -8.22 -11.07
C GLU A 96 19.51 -7.59 -10.86
N VAL A 97 19.49 -6.43 -10.23
CA VAL A 97 18.31 -5.58 -10.04
C VAL A 97 18.63 -4.23 -10.64
N GLU A 98 17.77 -3.74 -11.50
CA GLU A 98 17.88 -2.39 -12.08
C GLU A 98 16.50 -1.76 -12.14
N VAL A 99 16.41 -0.51 -11.70
CA VAL A 99 15.23 0.33 -11.86
C VAL A 99 15.63 1.56 -12.67
N ARG A 100 14.94 1.80 -13.79
CA ARG A 100 15.21 2.91 -14.68
C ARG A 100 13.95 3.71 -14.95
N ASN A 101 14.05 5.02 -14.91
CA ASN A 101 13.00 5.89 -15.41
C ASN A 101 13.05 5.89 -16.94
N GLU A 102 11.98 5.45 -17.60
CA GLU A 102 11.94 5.26 -19.04
C GLU A 102 11.96 6.60 -19.79
N ARG A 103 11.40 7.65 -19.20
CA ARG A 103 11.36 8.97 -19.83
C ARG A 103 12.72 9.68 -19.83
N THR A 104 13.46 9.56 -18.74
CA THR A 104 14.77 10.22 -18.59
C THR A 104 15.94 9.32 -18.99
N GLY A 105 15.73 8.01 -19.04
CA GLY A 105 16.76 7.00 -19.27
C GLY A 105 17.70 6.78 -18.07
N PHE A 106 17.52 7.52 -16.96
CA PHE A 106 18.38 7.41 -15.79
C PHE A 106 18.01 6.22 -14.90
N ILE A 107 19.04 5.54 -14.40
CA ILE A 107 18.90 4.50 -13.38
C ILE A 107 18.60 5.17 -12.04
N VAL A 108 17.63 4.65 -11.31
CA VAL A 108 17.28 5.11 -9.97
C VAL A 108 18.46 4.80 -9.02
N ARG A 109 19.05 5.84 -8.46
CA ARG A 109 20.19 5.70 -7.53
C ARG A 109 19.76 5.03 -6.24
N GLY A 110 20.63 4.18 -5.69
CA GLY A 110 20.38 3.50 -4.41
C GLY A 110 19.56 2.21 -4.53
N VAL A 111 19.13 1.78 -5.73
CA VAL A 111 18.42 0.52 -5.94
C VAL A 111 19.35 -0.46 -6.66
N ASN A 112 20.21 -1.13 -5.89
CA ASN A 112 21.21 -2.06 -6.43
C ASN A 112 21.01 -3.50 -5.93
N SER A 113 20.14 -3.71 -4.96
CA SER A 113 19.84 -5.01 -4.37
C SER A 113 18.35 -5.29 -4.33
N VAL A 114 17.98 -6.53 -4.01
CA VAL A 114 16.57 -6.92 -3.78
C VAL A 114 15.98 -6.18 -2.58
N THR A 115 16.80 -5.91 -1.57
CA THR A 115 16.37 -5.17 -0.36
C THR A 115 16.03 -3.73 -0.73
N ASP A 116 16.93 -3.05 -1.44
CA ASP A 116 16.70 -1.67 -1.89
C ASP A 116 15.46 -1.57 -2.81
N LEU A 117 15.26 -2.58 -3.70
CA LEU A 117 14.07 -2.64 -4.53
C LEU A 117 12.79 -2.75 -3.69
N LYS A 118 12.80 -3.55 -2.63
CA LYS A 118 11.65 -3.68 -1.72
C LYS A 118 11.32 -2.36 -1.03
N GLU A 119 12.32 -1.65 -0.54
CA GLU A 119 12.15 -0.33 0.07
C GLU A 119 11.58 0.65 -0.96
N TRP A 120 12.17 0.72 -2.14
CA TRP A 120 11.68 1.58 -3.21
C TRP A 120 10.22 1.26 -3.60
N ILE A 121 9.83 -0.02 -3.69
CA ILE A 121 8.44 -0.43 -3.96
C ILE A 121 7.50 -0.03 -2.83
N ARG A 122 7.93 -0.14 -1.56
CA ARG A 122 7.13 0.34 -0.42
C ARG A 122 6.85 1.84 -0.52
N ASP A 123 7.85 2.62 -0.86
CA ASP A 123 7.70 4.07 -1.06
C ASP A 123 6.71 4.37 -2.19
N GLN A 124 6.84 3.68 -3.34
CA GLN A 124 5.92 3.86 -4.46
C GLN A 124 4.47 3.47 -4.15
N LEU A 125 4.27 2.57 -3.20
CA LEU A 125 2.95 2.10 -2.75
C LEU A 125 2.47 2.79 -1.47
N SER A 126 3.29 3.66 -0.87
CA SER A 126 3.05 4.31 0.44
C SER A 126 2.72 3.30 1.54
N LEU A 127 3.46 2.19 1.58
CA LEU A 127 3.29 1.11 2.56
C LEU A 127 4.22 1.33 3.76
N GLY A 128 3.74 0.93 4.94
CA GLY A 128 4.57 0.95 6.16
C GLY A 128 5.70 -0.08 6.12
N ASP A 129 6.78 0.20 6.87
CA ASP A 129 7.99 -0.64 6.93
C ASP A 129 7.72 -2.05 7.50
N ASP A 130 6.74 -2.16 8.38
CA ASP A 130 6.36 -3.40 9.08
C ASP A 130 5.63 -4.42 8.15
N LEU A 131 5.26 -4.02 6.91
CA LEU A 131 4.49 -4.86 6.00
C LEU A 131 5.40 -5.77 5.17
N ASN A 132 5.15 -7.09 5.22
CA ASN A 132 5.82 -8.03 4.34
C ASN A 132 5.20 -7.99 2.94
N LEU A 133 5.99 -7.55 1.95
CA LEU A 133 5.52 -7.42 0.56
C LEU A 133 5.15 -8.77 -0.06
N SER A 134 5.88 -9.85 0.26
CA SER A 134 5.61 -11.19 -0.23
C SER A 134 4.25 -11.69 0.26
N ASP A 135 3.98 -11.54 1.56
CA ASP A 135 2.69 -11.93 2.16
C ASP A 135 1.53 -11.08 1.61
N LEU A 136 1.77 -9.77 1.42
CA LEU A 136 0.79 -8.87 0.81
C LEU A 136 0.42 -9.33 -0.60
N PHE A 137 1.43 -9.71 -1.41
CA PHE A 137 1.17 -10.19 -2.76
C PHE A 137 0.38 -11.50 -2.75
N GLU A 138 0.82 -12.49 -2.01
CA GLU A 138 0.20 -13.81 -1.95
C GLU A 138 -1.26 -13.77 -1.52
N THR A 139 -1.57 -12.89 -0.57
CA THR A 139 -2.87 -12.88 0.09
C THR A 139 -3.87 -11.86 -0.46
N SER A 140 -3.37 -10.79 -1.11
CA SER A 140 -4.23 -9.66 -1.50
C SER A 140 -4.13 -9.27 -2.97
N ILE A 141 -3.00 -9.52 -3.64
CA ILE A 141 -2.76 -9.05 -5.01
C ILE A 141 -2.75 -10.22 -5.98
N GLY A 142 -1.83 -11.17 -5.79
CA GLY A 142 -1.62 -12.32 -6.66
C GLY A 142 -2.34 -13.57 -6.20
N VAL A 143 -3.56 -13.43 -5.72
CA VAL A 143 -4.33 -14.47 -5.04
C VAL A 143 -4.46 -15.74 -5.90
N PRO A 144 -4.02 -16.90 -5.42
CA PRO A 144 -4.18 -18.16 -6.14
C PRO A 144 -5.66 -18.53 -6.32
N GLN A 145 -5.92 -19.36 -7.31
CA GLN A 145 -7.27 -19.84 -7.57
C GLN A 145 -7.85 -20.55 -6.33
N GLY A 146 -9.06 -20.13 -5.91
CA GLY A 146 -9.79 -20.73 -4.78
C GLY A 146 -9.39 -20.20 -3.39
N THR A 147 -8.41 -19.31 -3.28
CA THR A 147 -7.94 -18.78 -1.98
C THR A 147 -8.35 -17.33 -1.71
N PHE A 148 -9.09 -16.71 -2.63
CA PHE A 148 -9.54 -15.31 -2.51
C PHE A 148 -10.31 -15.02 -1.21
N THR A 149 -11.16 -15.96 -0.79
CA THR A 149 -11.98 -15.82 0.43
C THR A 149 -11.26 -16.28 1.70
N GLU A 150 -10.11 -16.95 1.59
CA GLU A 150 -9.41 -17.56 2.71
C GLU A 150 -9.08 -16.57 3.85
N PRO A 151 -8.57 -15.35 3.59
CA PRO A 151 -8.30 -14.39 4.66
C PRO A 151 -9.56 -14.02 5.46
N PHE A 152 -10.72 -14.00 4.85
CA PHE A 152 -12.01 -13.68 5.49
C PHE A 152 -12.57 -14.84 6.31
N LEU A 153 -12.22 -16.09 5.96
CA LEU A 153 -12.66 -17.31 6.65
C LEU A 153 -11.78 -17.65 7.86
N ARG A 154 -10.65 -16.96 8.05
CA ARG A 154 -9.77 -17.15 9.19
C ARG A 154 -10.44 -16.75 10.51
N THR A 155 -9.94 -17.29 11.63
CA THR A 155 -10.40 -16.88 12.96
C THR A 155 -10.25 -15.36 13.17
N PRO A 156 -11.05 -14.72 14.04
CA PRO A 156 -11.01 -13.27 14.26
C PRO A 156 -9.60 -12.74 14.53
N GLN A 157 -8.81 -13.46 15.34
CA GLN A 157 -7.43 -13.06 15.65
C GLN A 157 -6.52 -13.13 14.42
N LYS A 158 -6.61 -14.18 13.62
CA LYS A 158 -5.82 -14.31 12.38
C LYS A 158 -6.24 -13.28 11.33
N ARG A 159 -7.54 -12.96 11.23
CA ARG A 159 -8.02 -11.85 10.37
C ARG A 159 -7.44 -10.52 10.82
N LYS A 160 -7.47 -10.24 12.11
CA LYS A 160 -6.91 -9.00 12.68
C LYS A 160 -5.41 -8.87 12.38
N ASN A 161 -4.65 -9.93 12.59
CA ASN A 161 -3.21 -9.94 12.30
C ASN A 161 -2.91 -9.74 10.80
N PHE A 162 -3.82 -10.19 9.94
CA PHE A 162 -3.71 -10.02 8.49
C PHE A 162 -4.06 -8.60 8.03
N PHE A 163 -5.23 -8.08 8.45
CA PHE A 163 -5.71 -6.78 7.96
C PHE A 163 -5.08 -5.57 8.66
N ASN A 164 -4.66 -5.70 9.92
CA ASN A 164 -4.09 -4.58 10.68
C ASN A 164 -2.86 -3.94 10.01
N PRO A 165 -1.86 -4.71 9.50
CA PRO A 165 -0.72 -4.11 8.78
C PRO A 165 -1.14 -3.42 7.49
N ILE A 166 -2.08 -4.01 6.72
CA ILE A 166 -2.59 -3.44 5.46
C ILE A 166 -3.32 -2.12 5.72
N LEU A 167 -4.11 -2.05 6.79
CA LEU A 167 -4.87 -0.87 7.19
C LEU A 167 -4.04 0.12 8.03
N GLN A 168 -2.78 -0.20 8.31
CA GLN A 168 -1.87 0.59 9.15
C GLN A 168 -2.44 0.92 10.54
N VAL A 169 -3.30 0.05 11.09
CA VAL A 169 -3.97 0.27 12.39
C VAL A 169 -2.96 0.25 13.55
N GLU A 170 -1.80 -0.37 13.38
CA GLU A 170 -0.75 -0.42 14.41
C GLU A 170 -0.18 0.97 14.75
N VAL A 171 -0.25 1.95 13.84
CA VAL A 171 0.14 3.34 14.11
C VAL A 171 -0.74 3.93 15.22
N TYR A 172 -2.06 3.74 15.13
CA TYR A 172 -3.01 4.21 16.17
C TYR A 172 -2.76 3.51 17.50
N ARG A 173 -2.40 2.23 17.49
CA ARG A 173 -2.09 1.47 18.69
C ARG A 173 -0.79 1.95 19.36
N LYS A 174 0.24 2.29 18.57
CA LYS A 174 1.48 2.90 19.07
C LYS A 174 1.21 4.27 19.70
N VAL A 175 0.39 5.09 19.05
CA VAL A 175 -0.03 6.41 19.57
C VAL A 175 -0.81 6.26 20.86
N TRP A 176 -1.80 5.35 20.91
CA TRP A 176 -2.58 5.07 22.12
C TRP A 176 -1.71 4.65 23.30
N LYS A 177 -0.75 3.75 23.10
CA LYS A 177 0.18 3.34 24.15
C LYS A 177 0.99 4.51 24.71
N LYS A 178 1.52 5.37 23.83
CA LYS A 178 2.27 6.57 24.25
C LYS A 178 1.38 7.55 25.04
N LEU A 179 0.14 7.76 24.58
CA LEU A 179 -0.82 8.60 25.30
C LEU A 179 -1.16 8.02 26.67
N TYR A 180 -1.34 6.71 26.78
CA TYR A 180 -1.62 6.05 28.06
C TYR A 180 -0.46 6.19 29.05
N GLU A 181 0.79 6.10 28.60
CA GLU A 181 1.97 6.34 29.44
C GLU A 181 2.02 7.78 29.96
N ILE A 182 1.67 8.75 29.13
CA ILE A 182 1.60 10.16 29.52
C ILE A 182 0.49 10.38 30.55
N ILE A 183 -0.69 9.83 30.33
CA ILE A 183 -1.82 9.90 31.27
C ILE A 183 -1.41 9.32 32.64
N LYS A 184 -0.72 8.17 32.64
CA LYS A 184 -0.24 7.53 33.86
C LYS A 184 0.76 8.41 34.64
N LEU A 185 1.68 9.10 33.95
CA LEU A 185 2.60 10.05 34.58
C LEU A 185 1.86 11.21 35.26
N PHE A 186 0.84 11.76 34.60
CA PHE A 186 0.02 12.82 35.18
C PHE A 186 -0.80 12.36 36.40
N ASP A 187 -1.36 11.14 36.36
CA ASP A 187 -2.08 10.55 37.48
C ASP A 187 -1.16 10.34 38.70
N GLU A 188 0.09 9.89 38.45
CA GLU A 188 1.09 9.73 39.51
C GLU A 188 1.47 11.08 40.15
N ASP A 189 1.63 12.13 39.36
CA ASP A 189 1.94 13.47 39.88
C ASP A 189 0.75 14.09 40.63
N LEU A 190 -0.47 13.83 40.18
CA LEU A 190 -1.70 14.22 40.87
C LEU A 190 -1.84 13.50 42.20
N GLN A 191 -1.50 12.23 42.28
CA GLN A 191 -1.46 11.46 43.53
C GLN A 191 -0.42 12.01 44.52
N LYS A 192 0.80 12.32 44.01
CA LYS A 192 1.84 12.95 44.86
C LYS A 192 1.40 14.32 45.40
N ALA A 193 0.71 15.12 44.58
CA ALA A 193 0.17 16.40 44.99
C ALA A 193 -0.91 16.23 46.09
N ARG A 194 -1.82 15.27 45.96
CA ARG A 194 -2.85 14.96 46.99
C ARG A 194 -2.26 14.46 48.30
N VAL A 195 -1.22 13.63 48.27
CA VAL A 195 -0.53 13.17 49.48
C VAL A 195 0.16 14.34 50.21
N LYS A 196 0.78 15.27 49.46
CA LYS A 196 1.35 16.48 50.03
C LYS A 196 0.30 17.37 50.65
N GLU A 197 -0.85 17.56 50.02
CA GLU A 197 -1.99 18.33 50.52
C GLU A 197 -2.51 17.75 51.83
N SER A 198 -2.66 16.42 51.94
CA SER A 198 -3.12 15.77 53.15
C SER A 198 -2.11 15.86 54.32
N GLY A 199 -0.80 15.80 53.98
CA GLY A 199 0.28 15.99 54.97
C GLY A 199 0.28 17.39 55.55
N LEU A 200 0.15 18.42 54.70
CA LEU A 200 0.08 19.82 55.12
C LEU A 200 -1.15 20.12 55.98
N THR A 201 -2.28 19.47 55.67
CA THR A 201 -3.52 19.62 56.47
C THR A 201 -3.39 19.02 57.90
N ALA A 202 -2.60 17.95 58.03
CA ALA A 202 -2.29 17.35 59.34
C ALA A 202 -1.33 18.21 60.21
N GLU A 203 -0.45 18.97 59.59
CA GLU A 203 0.51 19.86 60.24
C GLU A 203 -0.14 21.18 60.76
N LEU A 204 -1.34 21.54 60.26
CA LEU A 204 -2.09 22.72 60.65
C LEU A 204 -2.80 22.63 62.00
N LYS A 205 -2.65 21.54 62.78
CA LYS A 205 -3.38 21.32 64.04
C LYS A 205 -2.92 22.13 65.24
N PRO A 206 -1.68 22.60 65.41
CA PRO A 206 -1.30 23.54 66.48
C PRO A 206 -1.21 24.98 65.98
N MET A 207 -2.10 25.83 66.38
CA MET A 207 -2.38 27.13 65.75
C MET A 207 -1.28 28.21 65.87
N ASP A 208 -0.42 28.22 66.86
CA ASP A 208 0.52 29.34 67.05
C ASP A 208 1.91 29.11 66.42
N GLU A 209 2.31 27.89 66.22
CA GLU A 209 3.56 27.54 65.46
C GLU A 209 3.39 27.61 63.94
N TYR A 210 2.19 27.71 63.44
CA TYR A 210 1.89 27.56 62.03
C TYR A 210 1.76 28.87 61.24
N ARG A 211 1.71 30.03 61.84
CA ARG A 211 1.60 31.32 61.12
C ARG A 211 2.80 31.56 60.19
N GLU A 212 4.02 31.34 60.68
CA GLU A 212 5.21 31.47 59.83
C GLU A 212 5.28 30.34 58.75
N LYS A 213 4.84 29.13 59.10
CA LYS A 213 4.75 28.01 58.14
C LYS A 213 3.62 28.24 57.13
N LEU A 214 2.52 28.92 57.55
CA LEU A 214 1.39 29.20 56.68
C LEU A 214 1.77 30.08 55.49
N ASP A 215 2.57 31.14 55.71
CA ASP A 215 2.99 32.05 54.67
C ASP A 215 3.99 31.37 53.67
N LYS A 216 4.90 30.54 54.20
CA LYS A 216 5.78 29.72 53.37
C LYS A 216 5.01 28.65 52.62
N ASN A 217 3.96 28.09 53.22
CA ASN A 217 3.13 27.07 52.57
C ASN A 217 2.13 27.67 51.57
N LYS A 218 1.66 28.94 51.80
CA LYS A 218 0.88 29.69 50.79
C LYS A 218 1.64 29.89 49.48
N ILE A 219 2.92 30.29 49.59
CA ILE A 219 3.79 30.46 48.39
C ILE A 219 3.97 29.12 47.65
N LYS A 220 4.12 28.01 48.39
CA LYS A 220 4.24 26.67 47.77
C LYS A 220 2.94 26.22 47.10
N LEU A 221 1.79 26.53 47.74
CA LEU A 221 0.47 26.21 47.17
C LEU A 221 0.23 26.99 45.86
N GLU A 222 0.55 28.28 45.85
CA GLU A 222 0.43 29.16 44.70
C GLU A 222 1.31 28.69 43.54
N ASN A 223 2.52 28.26 43.83
CA ASN A 223 3.42 27.68 42.81
C ASN A 223 2.87 26.35 42.25
N SER A 224 2.32 25.49 43.14
CA SER A 224 1.73 24.23 42.68
C SER A 224 0.42 24.42 41.91
N GLN A 225 -0.36 25.45 42.24
CA GLN A 225 -1.55 25.83 41.46
C GLN A 225 -1.19 26.37 40.09
N ASN A 226 -0.14 27.21 40.00
CA ASN A 226 0.40 27.69 38.71
C ASN A 226 0.95 26.55 37.86
N GLU A 227 1.60 25.57 38.48
CA GLU A 227 2.03 24.36 37.80
C GLU A 227 0.84 23.51 37.29
N LEU A 228 -0.21 23.37 38.12
CA LEU A 228 -1.45 22.66 37.81
C LEU A 228 -2.19 23.34 36.66
N GLU A 229 -2.30 24.67 36.70
CA GLU A 229 -2.90 25.50 35.65
C GLU A 229 -2.14 25.36 34.32
N ASN A 230 -0.80 25.28 34.38
CA ASN A 230 0.05 25.00 33.23
C ASN A 230 -0.19 23.59 32.66
N VAL A 231 -0.29 22.60 33.55
CA VAL A 231 -0.56 21.21 33.19
C VAL A 231 -1.98 21.05 32.61
N ASP A 232 -2.97 21.69 33.24
CA ASP A 232 -4.35 21.70 32.72
C ASP A 232 -4.46 22.40 31.37
N THR A 233 -3.71 23.47 31.18
CA THR A 233 -3.62 24.15 29.89
C THR A 233 -3.01 23.24 28.81
N GLN A 234 -1.94 22.53 29.15
CA GLN A 234 -1.31 21.55 28.25
C GLN A 234 -2.24 20.35 27.95
N PHE A 235 -2.92 19.85 28.98
CA PHE A 235 -3.90 18.78 28.86
C PHE A 235 -5.07 19.16 27.95
N ASN A 236 -5.63 20.37 28.18
CA ASN A 236 -6.71 20.88 27.35
C ASN A 236 -6.27 21.11 25.88
N ARG A 237 -5.05 21.59 25.67
CA ARG A 237 -4.48 21.74 24.31
C ARG A 237 -4.32 20.39 23.62
N LEU A 238 -3.79 19.39 24.33
CA LEU A 238 -3.66 18.03 23.79
C LEU A 238 -5.01 17.39 23.50
N LYS A 239 -5.99 17.60 24.38
CA LYS A 239 -7.37 17.12 24.22
C LYS A 239 -8.03 17.74 22.99
N ASN A 240 -7.85 19.05 22.78
CA ASN A 240 -8.38 19.74 21.62
C ASN A 240 -7.71 19.26 20.32
N ASN A 241 -6.38 19.11 20.34
CA ASN A 241 -5.65 18.55 19.20
C ASN A 241 -6.11 17.11 18.87
N TYR A 242 -6.40 16.31 19.90
CA TYR A 242 -6.93 14.96 19.71
C TYR A 242 -8.32 14.98 19.07
N GLN A 243 -9.22 15.86 19.56
CA GLN A 243 -10.55 16.02 18.96
C GLN A 243 -10.48 16.54 17.53
N GLU A 244 -9.55 17.45 17.25
CA GLU A 244 -9.31 17.97 15.91
C GLU A 244 -8.77 16.85 14.98
N LEU A 245 -7.82 16.06 15.45
CA LEU A 245 -7.33 14.90 14.75
C LEU A 245 -8.42 13.83 14.53
N GLU A 246 -9.28 13.61 15.51
CA GLU A 246 -10.43 12.70 15.38
C GLU A 246 -11.44 13.19 14.33
N SER A 247 -11.72 14.50 14.32
CA SER A 247 -12.58 15.12 13.32
C SER A 247 -11.98 15.06 11.92
N LEU A 248 -10.67 15.34 11.80
CA LEU A 248 -9.91 15.19 10.55
C LEU A 248 -9.87 13.74 10.08
N SER A 249 -9.71 12.79 10.99
CA SER A 249 -9.78 11.36 10.67
C SER A 249 -11.15 10.97 10.11
N LYS A 250 -12.26 11.46 10.71
CA LYS A 250 -13.62 11.24 10.23
C LYS A 250 -13.86 11.88 8.86
N THR A 251 -13.38 13.11 8.66
CA THR A 251 -13.49 13.77 7.35
C THR A 251 -12.69 13.02 6.29
N LEU A 252 -11.50 12.55 6.65
CA LEU A 252 -10.63 11.76 5.76
C LEU A 252 -11.27 10.42 5.40
N GLU A 253 -11.96 9.79 6.35
CA GLU A 253 -12.72 8.55 6.11
C GLU A 253 -13.92 8.81 5.19
N ASN A 254 -14.64 9.91 5.39
CA ASN A 254 -15.74 10.32 4.53
C ASN A 254 -15.26 10.62 3.10
N GLU A 255 -14.17 11.36 2.96
CA GLU A 255 -13.56 11.65 1.65
C GLU A 255 -13.08 10.35 0.96
N ARG A 256 -12.49 9.43 1.71
CA ARG A 256 -12.11 8.10 1.17
C ARG A 256 -13.32 7.30 0.70
N ASN A 257 -14.43 7.37 1.44
CA ASN A 257 -15.67 6.70 1.04
C ASN A 257 -16.25 7.38 -0.20
N HIS A 258 -16.26 8.70 -0.25
CA HIS A 258 -16.68 9.46 -1.43
C HIS A 258 -15.84 9.17 -2.67
N ILE A 259 -14.52 9.06 -2.50
CA ILE A 259 -13.62 8.62 -3.59
C ILE A 259 -13.93 7.19 -4.04
N LYS A 260 -14.30 6.29 -3.10
CA LYS A 260 -14.72 4.93 -3.49
C LYS A 260 -16.03 4.94 -4.28
N GLU A 261 -16.99 5.75 -3.89
CA GLU A 261 -18.26 5.92 -4.60
C GLU A 261 -18.02 6.49 -6.01
N LEU A 262 -17.27 7.57 -6.12
CA LEU A 262 -16.92 8.15 -7.41
C LEU A 262 -16.15 7.19 -8.32
N LYS A 263 -15.26 6.37 -7.75
CA LYS A 263 -14.58 5.30 -8.50
C LYS A 263 -15.53 4.20 -8.96
N ALA A 264 -16.52 3.86 -8.13
CA ALA A 264 -17.55 2.89 -8.48
C ALA A 264 -18.47 3.44 -9.60
N GLU A 265 -18.84 4.71 -9.55
CA GLU A 265 -19.60 5.39 -10.60
C GLU A 265 -18.79 5.54 -11.91
N GLN A 266 -17.50 5.81 -11.79
CA GLN A 266 -16.61 5.95 -12.95
C GLN A 266 -16.42 4.63 -13.72
N LYS A 267 -16.50 3.49 -13.01
CA LYS A 267 -16.29 2.16 -13.61
C LYS A 267 -17.28 1.85 -14.74
N PRO A 268 -18.61 1.93 -14.51
CA PRO A 268 -19.60 1.65 -15.56
C PRO A 268 -19.51 2.68 -16.71
N ILE A 269 -19.16 3.93 -16.41
CA ILE A 269 -18.98 4.96 -17.46
C ILE A 269 -17.81 4.59 -18.37
N LYS A 270 -16.68 4.14 -17.79
CA LYS A 270 -15.53 3.68 -18.57
C LYS A 270 -15.83 2.41 -19.40
N GLU A 271 -16.59 1.50 -18.83
CA GLU A 271 -17.02 0.29 -19.53
C GLU A 271 -17.94 0.63 -20.72
N ASN A 272 -18.93 1.52 -20.51
CA ASN A 272 -19.79 2.02 -21.57
C ASN A 272 -19.01 2.73 -22.67
N LEU A 273 -18.05 3.59 -22.29
CA LEU A 273 -17.20 4.32 -23.23
C LEU A 273 -16.33 3.37 -24.06
N LYS A 274 -15.84 2.28 -23.46
CA LYS A 274 -15.11 1.21 -24.15
C LYS A 274 -16.03 0.46 -25.14
N GLY A 275 -17.25 0.12 -24.70
CA GLY A 275 -18.25 -0.52 -25.55
C GLY A 275 -18.65 0.35 -26.74
N LEU A 276 -18.83 1.68 -26.51
CA LEU A 276 -19.11 2.63 -27.58
C LEU A 276 -17.95 2.77 -28.56
N LYS A 277 -16.70 2.81 -28.08
CA LYS A 277 -15.51 2.83 -28.97
C LYS A 277 -15.43 1.58 -29.82
N GLN A 278 -15.66 0.40 -29.25
CA GLN A 278 -15.66 -0.85 -30.03
C GLN A 278 -16.78 -0.89 -31.08
N ARG A 279 -17.99 -0.39 -30.74
CA ARG A 279 -19.09 -0.27 -31.69
C ARG A 279 -18.76 0.71 -32.82
N PHE A 280 -18.13 1.82 -32.47
CA PHE A 280 -17.68 2.82 -33.45
C PHE A 280 -16.66 2.24 -34.43
N GLU A 281 -15.62 1.57 -33.90
CA GLU A 281 -14.61 0.88 -34.73
C GLU A 281 -15.23 -0.21 -35.63
N SER A 282 -16.20 -0.97 -35.07
CA SER A 282 -16.90 -1.99 -35.83
C SER A 282 -17.77 -1.38 -36.93
N ALA A 283 -18.44 -0.28 -36.62
CA ALA A 283 -19.24 0.46 -37.61
C ALA A 283 -18.37 1.08 -38.72
N GLU A 284 -17.18 1.59 -38.34
CA GLU A 284 -16.21 2.13 -39.30
C GLU A 284 -15.64 1.05 -40.21
N LYS A 285 -15.35 -0.15 -39.66
CA LYS A 285 -14.97 -1.33 -40.46
C LYS A 285 -16.09 -1.80 -41.38
N ALA A 286 -17.32 -1.86 -40.87
CA ALA A 286 -18.50 -2.22 -41.69
C ALA A 286 -18.73 -1.21 -42.81
N LYS A 287 -18.56 0.08 -42.52
CA LYS A 287 -18.66 1.14 -43.52
C LYS A 287 -17.61 0.96 -44.64
N LYS A 288 -16.36 0.70 -44.26
CA LYS A 288 -15.29 0.41 -45.27
C LYS A 288 -15.58 -0.81 -46.12
N ILE A 289 -16.15 -1.88 -45.50
CA ILE A 289 -16.53 -3.11 -46.25
C ILE A 289 -17.69 -2.75 -47.18
N CYS A 290 -18.68 -2.01 -46.77
CA CYS A 290 -19.78 -1.58 -47.61
C CYS A 290 -19.32 -0.68 -48.77
N GLU A 291 -18.38 0.22 -48.50
CA GLU A 291 -17.81 1.11 -49.53
C GLU A 291 -17.00 0.30 -50.56
N SER A 292 -16.19 -0.70 -50.10
CA SER A 292 -15.46 -1.61 -51.02
C SER A 292 -16.42 -2.48 -51.82
N ALA A 293 -17.43 -3.08 -51.19
CA ALA A 293 -18.43 -3.87 -51.86
C ALA A 293 -19.27 -3.07 -52.87
N LYS A 294 -19.53 -1.82 -52.54
CA LYS A 294 -20.20 -0.89 -53.48
C LYS A 294 -19.32 -0.59 -54.69
N ALA A 295 -18.04 -0.34 -54.46
CA ALA A 295 -17.07 -0.14 -55.54
C ALA A 295 -16.90 -1.38 -56.45
N ASP A 296 -16.92 -2.59 -55.87
CA ASP A 296 -16.86 -3.83 -56.60
C ASP A 296 -18.18 -4.13 -57.37
N PHE A 297 -19.32 -3.81 -56.77
CA PHE A 297 -20.63 -3.89 -57.41
C PHE A 297 -20.75 -2.93 -58.59
N GLU A 298 -20.29 -1.69 -58.44
CA GLU A 298 -20.26 -0.68 -59.52
C GLU A 298 -19.35 -1.15 -60.68
N ARG A 299 -18.22 -1.82 -60.36
CA ARG A 299 -17.37 -2.46 -61.41
C ARG A 299 -18.03 -3.63 -62.08
N TYR A 300 -18.86 -4.39 -61.39
CA TYR A 300 -19.60 -5.53 -61.99
C TYR A 300 -20.77 -5.08 -62.89
N VAL A 301 -21.35 -3.94 -62.65
CA VAL A 301 -22.46 -3.38 -63.43
C VAL A 301 -21.99 -2.68 -64.69
N ILE A 302 -20.70 -2.30 -64.75
CA ILE A 302 -20.10 -1.59 -65.91
C ILE A 302 -19.45 -2.54 -66.94
N ASN A 303 -19.27 -3.85 -66.58
CA ASN A 303 -18.91 -4.93 -67.49
C ASN A 303 -20.13 -5.74 -67.94
#